data_a86a3e774efab2bd94b9b8cb7ac46fcc
#
_entry.id   a86a3e774efab2bd94b9b8cb7ac46fcc
#
_cell.length_a   1.000
_cell.length_b   1.000
_cell.length_c   1.000
_cell.angle_alpha   90.00
_cell.angle_beta   90.00
_cell.angle_gamma   90.00
#
_symmetry.space_group_name_H-M   'P 1'
#
loop_
_entity.id
_entity.type
_entity.pdbx_description
1 polymer ?
#
loop_
_entity_poly.entity_id
_entity_poly.type
_entity_poly.pdbx_seq_one_letter_code
_entity_poly.pdbx_strand_id
1 'polypeptide(L)'
;MACFFQSDLKIIALKQFLVFLFSLSFSFARAQKIDSIYVHLYTDSLKKGTYNYINIDGKLDNGRYLPLDSSQINFSSSDGKFYGNSLYLPEDFHKEKVQIKAVLRSNPSMYKEFDIYIKKIPNPTKLKTMDEILNQGKKRH
;
A
#
# COMPACT_ATOMS: atom_id res chain seq x y z
N MET A 1 -51.49 -2.92 -41.58
CA MET A 1 -50.20 -2.18 -41.51
C MET A 1 -49.94 -1.40 -40.21
N ALA A 2 -50.89 -1.16 -39.35
CA ALA A 2 -50.71 -0.39 -38.11
C ALA A 2 -50.09 -1.17 -36.93
N CYS A 3 -50.16 -2.50 -36.86
CA CYS A 3 -49.68 -3.30 -35.75
C CYS A 3 -48.13 -3.49 -35.74
N PHE A 4 -47.45 -3.44 -36.87
CA PHE A 4 -45.99 -3.61 -36.96
C PHE A 4 -45.25 -2.35 -36.48
N PHE A 5 -45.79 -1.18 -36.66
CA PHE A 5 -45.17 0.11 -36.29
C PHE A 5 -45.15 0.34 -34.75
N GLN A 6 -46.09 -0.27 -34.03
CA GLN A 6 -46.23 -0.06 -32.60
C GLN A 6 -45.27 -0.96 -31.75
N SER A 7 -44.82 -2.09 -32.31
CA SER A 7 -43.83 -2.95 -31.68
C SER A 7 -42.43 -2.34 -31.72
N ASP A 8 -42.04 -1.71 -32.83
CA ASP A 8 -40.72 -1.10 -33.00
C ASP A 8 -40.54 0.13 -32.10
N LEU A 9 -41.60 0.93 -31.92
CA LEU A 9 -41.57 2.09 -31.03
C LEU A 9 -41.35 1.69 -29.55
N LYS A 10 -41.98 0.59 -29.11
CA LYS A 10 -41.78 0.04 -27.73
C LYS A 10 -40.37 -0.48 -27.52
N ILE A 11 -39.77 -1.12 -28.53
CA ILE A 11 -38.40 -1.67 -28.46
C ILE A 11 -37.38 -0.51 -28.41
N ILE A 12 -37.61 0.56 -29.18
CA ILE A 12 -36.74 1.74 -29.17
C ILE A 12 -36.84 2.47 -27.85
N ALA A 13 -38.03 2.67 -27.30
CA ALA A 13 -38.22 3.26 -25.97
C ALA A 13 -37.57 2.44 -24.86
N LEU A 14 -37.67 1.12 -24.92
CA LEU A 14 -37.01 0.23 -23.94
C LEU A 14 -35.50 0.31 -24.01
N LYS A 15 -34.93 0.37 -25.23
CA LYS A 15 -33.46 0.52 -25.39
C LYS A 15 -32.98 1.88 -24.86
N GLN A 16 -33.70 2.95 -25.15
CA GLN A 16 -33.37 4.29 -24.63
C GLN A 16 -33.47 4.35 -23.11
N PHE A 17 -34.47 3.71 -22.52
CA PHE A 17 -34.64 3.62 -21.07
C PHE A 17 -33.49 2.84 -20.42
N LEU A 18 -33.05 1.71 -21.00
CA LEU A 18 -31.90 0.94 -20.56
C LEU A 18 -30.60 1.73 -20.61
N VAL A 19 -30.36 2.47 -21.69
CA VAL A 19 -29.17 3.34 -21.82
C VAL A 19 -29.19 4.46 -20.79
N PHE A 20 -30.36 5.04 -20.53
CA PHE A 20 -30.51 6.07 -19.49
C PHE A 20 -30.28 5.52 -18.08
N LEU A 21 -30.80 4.32 -17.77
CA LEU A 21 -30.54 3.65 -16.48
C LEU A 21 -29.07 3.32 -16.29
N PHE A 22 -28.38 2.87 -17.35
CA PHE A 22 -26.96 2.57 -17.33
C PHE A 22 -26.11 3.83 -17.12
N SER A 23 -26.49 4.98 -17.73
CA SER A 23 -25.79 6.24 -17.56
C SER A 23 -25.92 6.82 -16.12
N LEU A 24 -27.08 6.60 -15.48
CA LEU A 24 -27.28 7.02 -14.08
C LEU A 24 -26.38 6.25 -13.08
N SER A 25 -26.05 4.99 -13.39
CA SER A 25 -25.22 4.15 -12.52
C SER A 25 -23.78 4.64 -12.37
N PHE A 26 -23.25 5.39 -13.33
CA PHE A 26 -21.91 5.98 -13.29
C PHE A 26 -21.77 7.22 -12.40
N SER A 27 -22.88 7.84 -12.00
CA SER A 27 -22.86 9.12 -11.28
C SER A 27 -22.54 8.98 -9.78
N PHE A 28 -22.48 7.77 -9.23
CA PHE A 28 -22.25 7.53 -7.78
C PHE A 28 -20.83 7.12 -7.41
N ALA A 29 -19.91 7.02 -8.37
CA ALA A 29 -18.51 6.72 -8.08
C ALA A 29 -17.82 7.96 -7.47
N ARG A 30 -17.95 8.15 -6.16
CA ARG A 30 -17.13 9.13 -5.42
C ARG A 30 -15.74 8.55 -5.25
N ALA A 31 -14.73 9.20 -5.83
CA ALA A 31 -13.35 8.91 -5.52
C ALA A 31 -13.11 9.17 -4.03
N GLN A 32 -12.68 8.14 -3.29
CA GLN A 32 -12.36 8.26 -1.88
C GLN A 32 -11.13 9.17 -1.75
N LYS A 33 -11.25 10.21 -0.92
CA LYS A 33 -10.19 11.18 -0.68
C LYS A 33 -9.33 10.73 0.51
N ILE A 34 -8.01 10.76 0.33
CA ILE A 34 -7.06 10.55 1.43
C ILE A 34 -7.00 11.84 2.25
N ASP A 35 -7.33 11.73 3.53
CA ASP A 35 -7.34 12.83 4.50
C ASP A 35 -5.98 13.00 5.18
N SER A 36 -5.30 11.90 5.46
CA SER A 36 -3.98 11.88 6.11
C SER A 36 -3.21 10.60 5.76
N ILE A 37 -1.88 10.63 5.92
CA ILE A 37 -1.01 9.45 5.73
C ILE A 37 -0.26 9.12 7.01
N TYR A 38 -0.02 7.82 7.24
CA TYR A 38 0.62 7.27 8.42
C TYR A 38 1.70 6.29 8.03
N VAL A 39 2.80 6.30 8.80
CA VAL A 39 3.86 5.30 8.68
C VAL A 39 3.50 4.12 9.56
N HIS A 40 3.40 2.94 8.97
CA HIS A 40 3.05 1.71 9.69
C HIS A 40 4.03 0.61 9.33
N LEU A 41 5.21 0.66 9.93
CA LEU A 41 6.29 -0.27 9.65
C LEU A 41 6.03 -1.64 10.30
N TYR A 42 6.30 -2.71 9.54
CA TYR A 42 6.25 -4.09 10.04
C TYR A 42 7.52 -4.51 10.77
N THR A 43 8.59 -3.71 10.65
CA THR A 43 9.88 -3.94 11.30
C THR A 43 10.38 -2.64 11.91
N ASP A 44 11.10 -2.75 13.03
CA ASP A 44 11.74 -1.64 13.72
C ASP A 44 13.11 -1.27 13.12
N SER A 45 13.62 -2.10 12.21
CA SER A 45 14.97 -1.93 11.64
C SER A 45 15.09 -2.47 10.22
N LEU A 46 15.93 -1.80 9.41
CA LEU A 46 16.23 -2.18 8.05
C LEU A 46 17.33 -3.23 8.00
N LYS A 47 17.25 -4.17 7.07
CA LYS A 47 18.24 -5.19 6.79
C LYS A 47 19.10 -4.79 5.60
N LYS A 48 20.41 -5.08 5.66
CA LYS A 48 21.32 -4.93 4.54
C LYS A 48 21.20 -6.11 3.57
N GLY A 49 21.62 -5.91 2.32
CA GLY A 49 21.63 -6.93 1.26
C GLY A 49 20.24 -7.41 0.84
N THR A 50 19.17 -6.69 1.17
CA THR A 50 17.81 -7.12 0.89
C THR A 50 16.86 -5.96 0.68
N TYR A 51 15.66 -6.27 0.22
CA TYR A 51 14.55 -5.33 0.07
C TYR A 51 13.80 -5.20 1.39
N ASN A 52 13.60 -3.95 1.83
CA ASN A 52 12.87 -3.61 3.04
C ASN A 52 11.57 -2.91 2.67
N TYR A 53 10.45 -3.56 2.90
CA TYR A 53 9.14 -3.00 2.57
C TYR A 53 8.77 -1.87 3.54
N ILE A 54 8.42 -0.72 2.98
CA ILE A 54 7.99 0.47 3.73
C ILE A 54 6.49 0.64 3.53
N ASN A 55 5.73 0.41 4.59
CA ASN A 55 4.27 0.54 4.56
C ASN A 55 3.84 1.96 4.95
N ILE A 56 3.02 2.54 4.10
CA ILE A 56 2.33 3.82 4.35
C ILE A 56 0.84 3.57 4.20
N ASP A 57 0.08 3.91 5.23
CA ASP A 57 -1.37 3.83 5.20
C ASP A 57 -1.99 5.21 5.00
N GLY A 58 -2.96 5.30 4.10
CA GLY A 58 -3.82 6.47 3.92
C GLY A 58 -5.09 6.33 4.74
N LYS A 59 -5.40 7.32 5.56
CA LYS A 59 -6.73 7.43 6.18
C LYS A 59 -7.65 8.17 5.22
N LEU A 60 -8.76 7.54 4.91
CA LEU A 60 -9.79 8.09 4.03
C LEU A 60 -10.75 9.01 4.82
N ASP A 61 -11.46 9.86 4.10
CA ASP A 61 -12.48 10.77 4.64
C ASP A 61 -13.61 10.05 5.41
N ASN A 62 -13.86 8.77 5.07
CA ASN A 62 -14.82 7.90 5.78
C ASN A 62 -14.22 7.20 7.02
N GLY A 63 -12.99 7.53 7.42
CA GLY A 63 -12.29 6.97 8.58
C GLY A 63 -11.61 5.61 8.35
N ARG A 64 -11.75 5.00 7.17
CA ARG A 64 -11.07 3.72 6.83
C ARG A 64 -9.61 3.95 6.49
N TYR A 65 -8.77 2.93 6.71
CA TYR A 65 -7.37 2.92 6.29
C TYR A 65 -7.20 2.09 5.02
N LEU A 66 -6.31 2.56 4.15
CA LEU A 66 -5.93 1.92 2.90
C LEU A 66 -4.41 1.90 2.80
N PRO A 67 -3.77 0.73 2.62
CA PRO A 67 -2.34 0.67 2.29
C PRO A 67 -2.08 1.38 0.96
N LEU A 68 -1.11 2.29 0.95
CA LEU A 68 -0.75 3.07 -0.24
C LEU A 68 0.49 2.47 -0.90
N ASP A 69 0.45 2.40 -2.22
CA ASP A 69 1.57 1.91 -3.02
C ASP A 69 2.35 3.03 -3.71
N SER A 70 3.39 2.66 -4.46
CA SER A 70 4.24 3.60 -5.18
C SER A 70 3.54 4.35 -6.34
N SER A 71 2.32 3.94 -6.74
CA SER A 71 1.50 4.73 -7.66
C SER A 71 0.90 5.96 -6.98
N GLN A 72 0.67 5.88 -5.67
CA GLN A 72 0.05 6.91 -4.84
C GLN A 72 1.09 7.68 -4.00
N ILE A 73 2.19 7.04 -3.60
CA ILE A 73 3.27 7.64 -2.80
C ILE A 73 4.54 7.78 -3.64
N ASN A 74 5.18 8.93 -3.53
CA ASN A 74 6.53 9.14 -4.00
C ASN A 74 7.49 8.94 -2.82
N PHE A 75 8.31 7.89 -2.90
CA PHE A 75 9.33 7.58 -1.89
C PHE A 75 10.68 8.18 -2.26
N SER A 76 11.37 8.72 -1.29
CA SER A 76 12.79 9.09 -1.38
C SER A 76 13.51 8.73 -0.09
N SER A 77 14.82 8.53 -0.15
CA SER A 77 15.65 8.20 1.01
C SER A 77 17.00 8.88 0.91
N SER A 78 17.64 9.08 2.07
CA SER A 78 19.01 9.61 2.14
C SER A 78 20.02 8.63 1.53
N ASP A 79 19.71 7.34 1.55
CA ASP A 79 20.59 6.26 1.09
C ASP A 79 19.78 5.07 0.60
N GLY A 80 20.41 4.20 -0.21
CA GLY A 80 19.75 3.09 -0.85
C GLY A 80 18.92 3.49 -2.06
N LYS A 81 18.12 2.57 -2.57
CA LYS A 81 17.28 2.78 -3.75
C LYS A 81 15.91 2.16 -3.56
N PHE A 82 14.87 2.92 -3.87
CA PHE A 82 13.50 2.43 -3.87
C PHE A 82 13.15 1.68 -5.16
N TYR A 83 12.47 0.54 -4.98
CA TYR A 83 11.80 -0.25 -6.02
C TYR A 83 10.35 -0.46 -5.56
N GLY A 84 9.44 0.35 -6.09
CA GLY A 84 8.09 0.43 -5.55
C GLY A 84 8.10 0.91 -4.09
N ASN A 85 7.49 0.15 -3.19
CA ASN A 85 7.48 0.40 -1.75
C ASN A 85 8.68 -0.22 -1.01
N SER A 86 9.62 -0.82 -1.71
CA SER A 86 10.75 -1.52 -1.08
C SER A 86 12.05 -0.75 -1.23
N LEU A 87 12.70 -0.46 -0.11
CA LEU A 87 14.03 0.15 -0.06
C LEU A 87 15.08 -0.96 -0.07
N TYR A 88 15.94 -0.95 -1.08
CA TYR A 88 17.12 -1.81 -1.14
C TYR A 88 18.33 -1.10 -0.53
N LEU A 89 19.01 -1.77 0.38
CA LEU A 89 20.28 -1.35 0.95
C LEU A 89 21.37 -2.37 0.58
N PRO A 90 22.56 -1.95 0.11
CA PRO A 90 23.65 -2.86 -0.19
C PRO A 90 24.20 -3.53 1.08
N GLU A 91 24.91 -4.64 0.94
CA GLU A 91 25.48 -5.38 2.09
C GLU A 91 26.57 -4.58 2.82
N ASP A 92 27.35 -3.79 2.07
CA ASP A 92 28.42 -2.94 2.55
C ASP A 92 27.96 -1.59 3.12
N PHE A 93 26.66 -1.43 3.36
CA PHE A 93 26.10 -0.21 3.95
C PHE A 93 26.60 -0.02 5.38
N HIS A 94 27.19 1.17 5.69
CA HIS A 94 27.89 1.41 6.96
C HIS A 94 27.19 2.40 7.90
N LYS A 95 26.19 3.15 7.45
CA LYS A 95 25.49 4.10 8.31
C LYS A 95 24.54 3.39 9.28
N GLU A 96 24.22 4.04 10.39
CA GLU A 96 23.37 3.46 11.44
C GLU A 96 21.87 3.61 11.16
N LYS A 97 21.48 4.61 10.35
CA LYS A 97 20.09 4.92 10.01
C LYS A 97 19.97 5.44 8.60
N VAL A 98 18.78 5.37 8.06
CA VAL A 98 18.36 5.97 6.79
C VAL A 98 17.16 6.85 7.06
N GLN A 99 17.18 8.08 6.56
CA GLN A 99 16.03 8.96 6.53
C GLN A 99 15.19 8.65 5.30
N ILE A 100 13.89 8.50 5.49
CA ILE A 100 12.91 8.23 4.44
C ILE A 100 11.89 9.36 4.42
N LYS A 101 11.53 9.77 3.21
CA LYS A 101 10.44 10.71 2.96
C LYS A 101 9.43 10.08 2.03
N ALA A 102 8.17 10.04 2.47
CA ALA A 102 7.02 9.56 1.71
C ALA A 102 6.07 10.73 1.45
N VAL A 103 5.80 11.03 0.18
CA VAL A 103 4.98 12.17 -0.27
C VAL A 103 3.78 11.66 -1.03
N LEU A 104 2.58 12.09 -0.65
CA LEU A 104 1.36 11.73 -1.38
C LEU A 104 1.33 12.44 -2.74
N ARG A 105 1.25 11.67 -3.84
CA ARG A 105 1.31 12.23 -5.21
C ARG A 105 0.14 13.14 -5.54
N SER A 106 -1.06 12.84 -5.04
CA SER A 106 -2.27 13.65 -5.25
C SER A 106 -2.27 14.95 -4.44
N ASN A 107 -1.46 15.02 -3.36
CA ASN A 107 -1.31 16.22 -2.54
C ASN A 107 0.11 16.28 -1.94
N PRO A 108 1.07 16.91 -2.62
CA PRO A 108 2.47 16.97 -2.16
C PRO A 108 2.71 17.68 -0.83
N SER A 109 1.74 18.48 -0.34
CA SER A 109 1.81 19.07 1.00
C SER A 109 1.62 18.03 2.10
N MET A 110 1.10 16.86 1.75
CA MET A 110 0.91 15.73 2.65
C MET A 110 2.08 14.76 2.51
N TYR A 111 2.99 14.79 3.48
CA TYR A 111 4.18 13.94 3.50
C TYR A 111 4.49 13.47 4.93
N LYS A 112 5.30 12.43 5.03
CA LYS A 112 5.95 11.95 6.25
C LYS A 112 7.43 11.81 6.03
N GLU A 113 8.20 12.24 7.01
CA GLU A 113 9.66 12.14 7.04
C GLU A 113 10.05 11.48 8.36
N PHE A 114 10.84 10.42 8.29
CA PHE A 114 11.18 9.59 9.45
C PHE A 114 12.48 8.85 9.24
N ASP A 115 13.14 8.50 10.35
CA ASP A 115 14.36 7.72 10.39
C ASP A 115 14.07 6.25 10.72
N ILE A 116 14.76 5.33 10.06
CA ILE A 116 14.76 3.90 10.41
C ILE A 116 16.20 3.46 10.64
N TYR A 117 16.43 2.76 11.74
CA TYR A 117 17.74 2.22 12.08
C TYR A 117 18.08 0.96 11.31
N ILE A 118 19.37 0.72 11.13
CA ILE A 118 19.89 -0.49 10.48
C ILE A 118 20.00 -1.60 11.52
N LYS A 119 19.59 -2.80 11.18
CA LYS A 119 19.70 -3.98 12.04
C LYS A 119 21.17 -4.32 12.28
N LYS A 120 21.63 -4.21 13.53
CA LYS A 120 23.02 -4.48 13.92
C LYS A 120 23.32 -5.97 14.03
N ILE A 121 22.33 -6.78 14.47
CA ILE A 121 22.48 -8.22 14.64
C ILE A 121 21.90 -8.92 13.42
N PRO A 122 22.71 -9.68 12.65
CA PRO A 122 22.17 -10.48 11.53
C PRO A 122 21.11 -11.46 12.00
N ASN A 123 20.18 -11.81 11.11
CA ASN A 123 19.28 -12.92 11.40
C ASN A 123 20.11 -14.21 11.55
N PRO A 124 19.76 -15.12 12.48
CA PRO A 124 20.42 -16.40 12.57
C PRO A 124 20.23 -17.13 11.22
N THR A 125 21.35 -17.57 10.66
CA THR A 125 21.39 -18.28 9.35
C THR A 125 20.65 -19.61 9.39
N LYS A 126 20.47 -20.19 10.58
CA LYS A 126 19.76 -21.44 10.80
C LYS A 126 18.55 -21.19 11.71
N LEU A 127 17.38 -21.51 11.22
CA LEU A 127 16.18 -21.53 12.06
C LEU A 127 16.33 -22.67 13.07
N LYS A 128 15.94 -22.42 14.34
CA LYS A 128 15.88 -23.48 15.35
C LYS A 128 14.87 -24.53 14.95
N THR A 129 15.24 -25.78 15.12
CA THR A 129 14.30 -26.88 14.93
C THR A 129 13.25 -26.90 16.04
N MET A 130 12.11 -27.57 15.79
CA MET A 130 11.06 -27.71 16.80
C MET A 130 11.60 -28.33 18.10
N ASP A 131 12.47 -29.31 18.01
CA ASP A 131 13.09 -29.97 19.17
C ASP A 131 14.01 -29.02 19.98
N GLU A 132 14.75 -28.15 19.32
CA GLU A 132 15.57 -27.13 19.98
C GLU A 132 14.71 -26.11 20.73
N ILE A 133 13.55 -25.74 20.16
CA ILE A 133 12.60 -24.80 20.79
C ILE A 133 11.97 -25.45 22.04
N LEU A 134 11.48 -26.67 21.90
CA LEU A 134 10.84 -27.41 23.01
C LEU A 134 11.80 -27.70 24.17
N ASN A 135 13.07 -28.04 23.89
CA ASN A 135 14.08 -28.31 24.89
C ASN A 135 14.57 -27.05 25.63
N GLN A 136 14.50 -25.87 25.02
CA GLN A 136 14.79 -24.59 25.70
C GLN A 136 13.74 -24.24 26.77
N GLY A 137 12.47 -24.59 26.52
CA GLY A 137 11.38 -24.39 27.49
C GLY A 137 11.55 -25.22 28.76
N LYS A 138 12.13 -26.44 28.66
CA LYS A 138 12.36 -27.33 29.79
C LYS A 138 13.52 -26.94 30.71
N LYS A 139 14.46 -26.12 30.28
CA LYS A 139 15.62 -25.65 31.07
C LYS A 139 15.35 -24.41 31.92
N ARG A 140 14.16 -23.85 31.90
CA ARG A 140 13.79 -22.62 32.65
C ARG A 140 12.91 -22.90 33.89
N HIS A 141 12.76 -24.17 34.28
CA HIS A 141 12.10 -24.59 35.53
C HIS A 141 13.08 -25.27 36.48
#